data_57a0efc5ea21aa6df3da96380f952fac
#
_entry.id   57a0efc5ea21aa6df3da96380f952fac
#
_cell.length_a   1.000
_cell.length_b   1.000
_cell.length_c   1.000
_cell.angle_alpha   90.00
_cell.angle_beta   90.00
_cell.angle_gamma   90.00
#
_symmetry.space_group_name_H-M   'P 1'
#
loop_
_entity.id
_entity.type
_entity.pdbx_description
1 polymer ?
#
loop_
_entity_poly.entity_id
_entity_poly.type
_entity_poly.pdbx_seq_one_letter_code
_entity_poly.pdbx_strand_id
1 'polypeptide(L)'
;MLELAARLASRLRVGQTLTPSQLEALGAEDEVDTAHDRALRLLARRPRSERELRDDMRRRRLPERTQAAVLQRLAEAGLIDDAAFAAAWVENRQAFRPRSATGLRAELRRKGIGRETVEAALGGHDEAAAAHKALERAARRWPNESWDEFRRRATDYLARRGFDYEIVTRVVRAAWREAARLESEDSS
;
A
#
# COMPACT_ATOMS: atom_id res chain seq x y z
N MET A 1 -6.84 27.90 -27.89
CA MET A 1 -8.28 27.66 -27.68
C MET A 1 -8.38 26.94 -26.35
N LEU A 2 -9.12 27.47 -25.35
CA LEU A 2 -9.34 26.81 -24.06
C LEU A 2 -10.50 25.84 -24.22
N GLU A 3 -10.22 24.53 -24.10
CA GLU A 3 -11.26 23.52 -23.94
C GLU A 3 -11.63 23.49 -22.44
N LEU A 4 -12.74 24.09 -22.08
CA LEU A 4 -13.34 23.99 -20.74
C LEU A 4 -14.18 22.73 -20.66
N ALA A 5 -14.15 21.99 -19.54
CA ALA A 5 -15.04 20.86 -19.34
C ALA A 5 -16.51 21.30 -19.44
N ALA A 6 -17.35 20.46 -19.98
CA ALA A 6 -18.78 20.76 -20.21
C ALA A 6 -19.51 21.27 -18.94
N ARG A 7 -19.09 20.84 -17.77
CA ARG A 7 -19.63 21.29 -16.46
C ARG A 7 -19.31 22.75 -16.12
N LEU A 8 -18.16 23.29 -16.59
CA LEU A 8 -17.85 24.72 -16.42
C LEU A 8 -18.53 25.54 -17.49
N ALA A 9 -18.64 25.02 -18.70
CA ALA A 9 -19.40 25.67 -19.76
C ALA A 9 -20.89 25.88 -19.35
N SER A 10 -21.48 24.98 -18.58
CA SER A 10 -22.86 25.13 -18.08
C SER A 10 -23.05 26.29 -17.07
N ARG A 11 -21.97 26.81 -16.47
CA ARG A 11 -22.00 27.98 -15.57
C ARG A 11 -21.85 29.30 -16.30
N LEU A 12 -21.50 29.27 -17.59
CA LEU A 12 -21.31 30.45 -18.42
C LEU A 12 -22.54 30.70 -19.27
N ARG A 13 -22.85 31.99 -19.53
CA ARG A 13 -23.92 32.37 -20.45
C ARG A 13 -23.34 32.74 -21.82
N VAL A 14 -24.03 32.31 -22.87
CA VAL A 14 -23.65 32.74 -24.23
C VAL A 14 -23.67 34.26 -24.32
N GLY A 15 -22.57 34.86 -24.80
CA GLY A 15 -22.40 36.32 -24.85
C GLY A 15 -21.81 36.96 -23.60
N GLN A 16 -21.47 36.18 -22.55
CA GLN A 16 -20.81 36.69 -21.35
C GLN A 16 -19.35 37.06 -21.65
N THR A 17 -18.98 38.31 -21.34
CA THR A 17 -17.58 38.79 -21.42
C THR A 17 -16.87 38.40 -20.13
N LEU A 18 -15.74 37.72 -20.23
CA LEU A 18 -14.90 37.36 -19.09
C LEU A 18 -13.63 38.25 -19.10
N THR A 19 -13.23 38.67 -17.91
CA THR A 19 -11.92 39.32 -17.74
C THR A 19 -10.80 38.26 -17.81
N PRO A 20 -9.56 38.65 -18.11
CA PRO A 20 -8.41 37.74 -18.11
C PRO A 20 -8.28 36.96 -16.78
N SER A 21 -8.47 37.64 -15.63
CA SER A 21 -8.41 37.00 -14.31
C SER A 21 -9.54 35.98 -14.06
N GLN A 22 -10.75 36.25 -14.56
CA GLN A 22 -11.85 35.30 -14.50
C GLN A 22 -11.60 34.07 -15.37
N LEU A 23 -10.98 34.27 -16.53
CA LEU A 23 -10.60 33.18 -17.41
C LEU A 23 -9.52 32.28 -16.80
N GLU A 24 -8.51 32.88 -16.15
CA GLU A 24 -7.49 32.15 -15.40
C GLU A 24 -8.07 31.38 -14.22
N ALA A 25 -8.98 31.99 -13.47
CA ALA A 25 -9.66 31.34 -12.33
C ALA A 25 -10.48 30.13 -12.79
N LEU A 26 -11.23 30.27 -13.87
CA LEU A 26 -11.99 29.16 -14.48
C LEU A 26 -11.07 28.04 -14.97
N GLY A 27 -9.96 28.36 -15.61
CA GLY A 27 -8.97 27.37 -16.04
C GLY A 27 -8.35 26.61 -14.86
N ALA A 28 -8.06 27.31 -13.76
CA ALA A 28 -7.54 26.67 -12.55
C ALA A 28 -8.58 25.78 -11.88
N GLU A 29 -9.86 26.17 -11.86
CA GLU A 29 -10.95 25.34 -11.34
C GLU A 29 -11.13 24.07 -12.18
N ASP A 30 -11.10 24.19 -13.51
CA ASP A 30 -11.22 23.05 -14.43
C ASP A 30 -10.06 22.06 -14.27
N GLU A 31 -8.86 22.57 -14.07
CA GLU A 31 -7.67 21.74 -13.81
C GLU A 31 -7.84 20.93 -12.51
N VAL A 32 -8.33 21.57 -11.42
CA VAL A 32 -8.61 20.89 -10.15
C VAL A 32 -9.68 19.82 -10.33
N ASP A 33 -10.77 20.15 -11.01
CA ASP A 33 -11.89 19.22 -11.23
C ASP A 33 -11.47 18.01 -12.06
N THR A 34 -10.72 18.24 -13.13
CA THR A 34 -10.18 17.18 -14.00
C THR A 34 -9.22 16.27 -13.23
N ALA A 35 -8.36 16.85 -12.40
CA ALA A 35 -7.44 16.09 -11.56
C ALA A 35 -8.16 15.31 -10.46
N HIS A 36 -9.20 15.89 -9.85
CA HIS A 36 -10.05 15.24 -8.86
C HIS A 36 -10.79 14.02 -9.44
N ASP A 37 -11.42 14.14 -10.58
CA ASP A 37 -12.09 13.03 -11.26
C ASP A 37 -11.13 11.89 -11.58
N ARG A 38 -9.91 12.23 -11.96
CA ARG A 38 -8.89 11.22 -12.16
C ARG A 38 -8.51 10.50 -10.87
N ALA A 39 -8.33 11.26 -9.79
CA ALA A 39 -8.03 10.68 -8.48
C ALA A 39 -9.15 9.73 -8.03
N LEU A 40 -10.41 10.09 -8.23
CA LEU A 40 -11.57 9.21 -7.98
C LEU A 40 -11.49 7.91 -8.79
N ARG A 41 -11.16 7.99 -10.08
CA ARG A 41 -10.96 6.77 -10.91
C ARG A 41 -9.80 5.89 -10.43
N LEU A 42 -8.76 6.49 -9.85
CA LEU A 42 -7.65 5.73 -9.27
C LEU A 42 -8.06 5.05 -7.97
N LEU A 43 -8.78 5.74 -7.10
CA LEU A 43 -9.31 5.22 -5.83
C LEU A 43 -10.36 4.13 -6.05
N ALA A 44 -11.20 4.25 -7.08
CA ALA A 44 -12.18 3.22 -7.44
C ALA A 44 -11.56 1.86 -7.81
N ARG A 45 -10.29 1.84 -8.23
CA ARG A 45 -9.58 0.60 -8.58
C ARG A 45 -8.95 -0.10 -7.37
N ARG A 46 -8.42 0.66 -6.43
CA ARG A 46 -7.83 0.20 -5.16
C ARG A 46 -7.57 1.37 -4.21
N PRO A 47 -7.50 1.11 -2.90
CA PRO A 47 -7.02 2.10 -1.94
C PRO A 47 -5.64 2.66 -2.32
N ARG A 48 -5.43 3.94 -2.05
CA ARG A 48 -4.15 4.63 -2.29
C ARG A 48 -3.81 5.54 -1.13
N SER A 49 -2.52 5.64 -0.83
CA SER A 49 -2.04 6.65 0.10
C SER A 49 -2.09 8.05 -0.54
N GLU A 50 -2.12 9.09 0.29
CA GLU A 50 -2.04 10.47 -0.17
C GLU A 50 -0.82 10.69 -1.08
N ARG A 51 0.34 10.16 -0.69
CA ARG A 51 1.57 10.23 -1.49
C ARG A 51 1.42 9.59 -2.88
N GLU A 52 0.77 8.44 -3.01
CA GLU A 52 0.57 7.81 -4.32
C GLU A 52 -0.27 8.67 -5.27
N LEU A 53 -1.27 9.39 -4.73
CA LEU A 53 -2.07 10.34 -5.50
C LEU A 53 -1.26 11.58 -5.87
N ARG A 54 -0.50 12.13 -4.92
CA ARG A 54 0.40 13.26 -5.14
C ARG A 54 1.46 12.95 -6.21
N ASP A 55 2.04 11.75 -6.17
CA ASP A 55 3.01 11.29 -7.16
C ASP A 55 2.39 11.11 -8.56
N ASP A 56 1.11 10.69 -8.66
CA ASP A 56 0.40 10.68 -9.96
C ASP A 56 0.22 12.09 -10.52
N MET A 57 -0.18 13.04 -9.69
CA MET A 57 -0.35 14.45 -10.07
C MET A 57 0.99 15.11 -10.46
N ARG A 58 2.07 14.83 -9.71
CA ARG A 58 3.43 15.33 -10.04
C ARG A 58 3.93 14.81 -11.38
N ARG A 59 3.74 13.53 -11.69
CA ARG A 59 4.09 12.96 -13.01
C ARG A 59 3.37 13.66 -14.16
N ARG A 60 2.21 14.25 -13.88
CA ARG A 60 1.42 15.05 -14.83
C ARG A 60 1.79 16.52 -14.83
N ARG A 61 2.77 16.90 -14.00
CA ARG A 61 3.24 18.28 -13.85
C ARG A 61 2.15 19.25 -13.41
N LEU A 62 1.15 18.77 -12.65
CA LEU A 62 0.12 19.64 -12.09
C LEU A 62 0.75 20.60 -11.06
N PRO A 63 0.33 21.87 -11.04
CA PRO A 63 0.79 22.86 -10.07
C PRO A 63 0.55 22.39 -8.63
N GLU A 64 1.38 22.82 -7.71
CA GLU A 64 1.30 22.40 -6.31
C GLU A 64 -0.02 22.84 -5.65
N ARG A 65 -0.52 24.03 -6.02
CA ARG A 65 -1.85 24.53 -5.60
C ARG A 65 -2.98 23.58 -6.01
N THR A 66 -2.93 23.08 -7.24
CA THR A 66 -3.93 22.12 -7.77
C THR A 66 -3.84 20.79 -7.03
N GLN A 67 -2.63 20.28 -6.79
CA GLN A 67 -2.42 19.06 -6.00
C GLN A 67 -3.00 19.20 -4.59
N ALA A 68 -2.73 20.32 -3.90
CA ALA A 68 -3.22 20.59 -2.55
C ALA A 68 -4.76 20.65 -2.52
N ALA A 69 -5.37 21.39 -3.46
CA ALA A 69 -6.83 21.50 -3.55
C ALA A 69 -7.52 20.14 -3.78
N VAL A 70 -6.97 19.31 -4.66
CA VAL A 70 -7.49 17.97 -4.92
C VAL A 70 -7.38 17.08 -3.67
N LEU A 71 -6.22 17.06 -3.02
CA LEU A 71 -6.02 16.23 -1.82
C LEU A 71 -6.91 16.68 -0.67
N GLN A 72 -7.09 17.99 -0.49
CA GLN A 72 -8.00 18.54 0.50
C GLN A 72 -9.44 18.08 0.25
N ARG A 73 -9.95 18.21 -0.98
CA ARG A 73 -11.31 17.74 -1.34
C ARG A 73 -11.50 16.25 -1.09
N LEU A 74 -10.50 15.44 -1.41
CA LEU A 74 -10.55 13.99 -1.17
C LEU A 74 -10.54 13.65 0.33
N ALA A 75 -9.76 14.39 1.14
CA ALA A 75 -9.72 14.21 2.58
C ALA A 75 -11.03 14.62 3.25
N GLU A 76 -11.58 15.77 2.88
CA GLU A 76 -12.88 16.25 3.36
C GLU A 76 -14.05 15.30 3.02
N ALA A 77 -13.94 14.62 1.87
CA ALA A 77 -14.88 13.57 1.47
C ALA A 77 -14.60 12.19 2.12
N GLY A 78 -13.56 12.05 2.97
CA GLY A 78 -13.18 10.78 3.60
C GLY A 78 -12.66 9.73 2.61
N LEU A 79 -12.25 10.15 1.41
CA LEU A 79 -11.81 9.24 0.33
C LEU A 79 -10.32 8.90 0.39
N ILE A 80 -9.55 9.63 1.18
CA ILE A 80 -8.16 9.31 1.53
C ILE A 80 -8.01 9.32 3.05
N ASP A 81 -7.46 8.22 3.55
CA ASP A 81 -7.14 8.01 4.96
C ASP A 81 -5.89 7.13 5.03
N ASP A 82 -4.76 7.73 5.35
CA ASP A 82 -3.48 7.03 5.43
C ASP A 82 -3.42 6.04 6.61
N ALA A 83 -4.24 6.22 7.66
CA ALA A 83 -4.34 5.27 8.75
C ALA A 83 -5.11 4.01 8.34
N ALA A 84 -6.27 4.18 7.71
CA ALA A 84 -7.04 3.07 7.15
C ALA A 84 -6.25 2.35 6.03
N PHE A 85 -5.53 3.10 5.19
CA PHE A 85 -4.64 2.53 4.18
C PHE A 85 -3.53 1.67 4.79
N ALA A 86 -2.87 2.16 5.86
CA ALA A 86 -1.79 1.43 6.53
C ALA A 86 -2.30 0.14 7.19
N ALA A 87 -3.44 0.20 7.88
CA ALA A 87 -4.07 -0.96 8.51
C ALA A 87 -4.41 -2.04 7.45
N ALA A 88 -5.11 -1.65 6.38
CA ALA A 88 -5.45 -2.56 5.28
C ALA A 88 -4.21 -3.13 4.56
N TRP A 89 -3.13 -2.34 4.46
CA TRP A 89 -1.87 -2.81 3.89
C TRP A 89 -1.24 -3.91 4.73
N VAL A 90 -1.17 -3.71 6.06
CA VAL A 90 -0.63 -4.71 7.01
C VAL A 90 -1.47 -5.98 6.97
N GLU A 91 -2.79 -5.87 7.06
CA GLU A 91 -3.72 -7.00 6.97
C GLU A 91 -3.53 -7.80 5.66
N ASN A 92 -3.49 -7.11 4.53
CA ASN A 92 -3.26 -7.74 3.23
C ASN A 92 -1.92 -8.48 3.17
N ARG A 93 -0.85 -7.89 3.75
CA ARG A 93 0.45 -8.56 3.83
C ARG A 93 0.40 -9.80 4.71
N GLN A 94 -0.21 -9.71 5.90
CA GLN A 94 -0.40 -10.85 6.79
C GLN A 94 -1.22 -11.97 6.13
N ALA A 95 -2.25 -11.59 5.37
CA ALA A 95 -3.09 -12.56 4.68
C ALA A 95 -2.36 -13.27 3.53
N PHE A 96 -1.67 -12.55 2.66
CA PHE A 96 -1.20 -13.08 1.37
C PHE A 96 0.33 -13.15 1.20
N ARG A 97 1.08 -12.25 1.82
CA ARG A 97 2.55 -12.15 1.68
C ARG A 97 3.19 -11.74 2.99
N PRO A 98 3.16 -12.60 4.03
CA PRO A 98 3.66 -12.23 5.35
C PRO A 98 5.09 -11.68 5.31
N ARG A 99 5.31 -10.61 6.06
CA ARG A 99 6.61 -9.91 6.20
C ARG A 99 6.83 -9.53 7.65
N SER A 100 8.08 -9.28 8.01
CA SER A 100 8.46 -8.75 9.31
C SER A 100 7.92 -7.33 9.52
N ALA A 101 7.82 -6.89 10.78
CA ALA A 101 7.49 -5.51 11.13
C ALA A 101 8.47 -4.52 10.46
N THR A 102 9.76 -4.84 10.44
CA THR A 102 10.79 -4.03 9.74
C THR A 102 10.51 -3.93 8.24
N GLY A 103 10.13 -5.03 7.60
CA GLY A 103 9.75 -5.04 6.18
C GLY A 103 8.50 -4.21 5.91
N LEU A 104 7.48 -4.33 6.77
CA LEU A 104 6.24 -3.57 6.67
C LEU A 104 6.46 -2.06 6.89
N ARG A 105 7.29 -1.67 7.88
CA ARG A 105 7.71 -0.28 8.08
C ARG A 105 8.34 0.31 6.83
N ALA A 106 9.25 -0.43 6.20
CA ALA A 106 9.91 0.04 4.99
C ALA A 106 8.92 0.17 3.81
N GLU A 107 7.96 -0.73 3.68
CA GLU A 107 6.91 -0.64 2.66
C GLU A 107 6.01 0.59 2.87
N LEU A 108 5.49 0.77 4.09
CA LEU A 108 4.58 1.88 4.43
C LEU A 108 5.28 3.25 4.33
N ARG A 109 6.54 3.35 4.76
CA ARG A 109 7.33 4.58 4.56
C ARG A 109 7.52 4.93 3.10
N ARG A 110 7.75 3.94 2.23
CA ARG A 110 7.82 4.16 0.77
C ARG A 110 6.47 4.60 0.19
N LYS A 111 5.37 4.25 0.85
CA LYS A 111 4.02 4.74 0.52
C LYS A 111 3.73 6.15 1.07
N GLY A 112 4.66 6.71 1.83
CA GLY A 112 4.54 8.05 2.40
C GLY A 112 3.83 8.11 3.74
N ILE A 113 3.54 6.96 4.33
CA ILE A 113 2.85 6.90 5.62
C ILE A 113 3.76 7.41 6.73
N GLY A 114 3.23 8.29 7.57
CA GLY A 114 3.93 8.87 8.72
C GLY A 114 4.32 7.82 9.77
N ARG A 115 5.37 8.12 10.54
CA ARG A 115 5.92 7.16 11.52
C ARG A 115 4.88 6.70 12.54
N GLU A 116 4.13 7.62 13.12
CA GLU A 116 3.12 7.31 14.14
C GLU A 116 2.03 6.38 13.59
N THR A 117 1.53 6.68 12.40
CA THR A 117 0.53 5.86 11.70
C THR A 117 1.07 4.46 11.38
N VAL A 118 2.35 4.36 11.00
CA VAL A 118 3.01 3.07 10.76
C VAL A 118 3.06 2.25 12.03
N GLU A 119 3.51 2.84 13.16
CA GLU A 119 3.61 2.12 14.44
C GLU A 119 2.21 1.73 14.97
N ALA A 120 1.22 2.59 14.83
CA ALA A 120 -0.16 2.27 15.18
C ALA A 120 -0.70 1.07 14.35
N ALA A 121 -0.45 1.06 13.05
CA ALA A 121 -0.87 -0.04 12.17
C ALA A 121 -0.15 -1.37 12.47
N LEU A 122 1.05 -1.32 13.08
CA LEU A 122 1.85 -2.49 13.45
C LEU A 122 1.61 -2.96 14.90
N GLY A 123 0.84 -2.24 15.71
CA GLY A 123 0.68 -2.51 17.14
C GLY A 123 0.18 -3.91 17.50
N GLY A 124 -0.50 -4.58 16.58
CA GLY A 124 -0.98 -5.97 16.74
C GLY A 124 -0.23 -6.99 15.86
N HIS A 125 0.93 -6.63 15.27
CA HIS A 125 1.66 -7.52 14.38
C HIS A 125 2.42 -8.61 15.15
N ASP A 126 1.96 -9.85 15.06
CA ASP A 126 2.69 -11.01 15.56
C ASP A 126 3.73 -11.47 14.53
N GLU A 127 4.98 -11.15 14.83
CA GLU A 127 6.10 -11.42 13.93
C GLU A 127 6.42 -12.91 13.83
N ALA A 128 6.24 -13.68 14.89
CA ALA A 128 6.47 -15.11 14.89
C ALA A 128 5.41 -15.84 14.07
N ALA A 129 4.14 -15.50 14.26
CA ALA A 129 3.04 -16.04 13.46
C ALA A 129 3.18 -15.66 11.99
N ALA A 130 3.61 -14.43 11.68
CA ALA A 130 3.86 -14.00 10.30
C ALA A 130 5.01 -14.80 9.65
N ALA A 131 6.10 -15.05 10.37
CA ALA A 131 7.21 -15.86 9.89
C ALA A 131 6.79 -17.32 9.66
N HIS A 132 6.07 -17.90 10.58
CA HIS A 132 5.55 -19.27 10.47
C HIS A 132 4.64 -19.41 9.22
N LYS A 133 3.65 -18.54 9.07
CA LYS A 133 2.75 -18.53 7.92
C LYS A 133 3.49 -18.31 6.59
N ALA A 134 4.54 -17.50 6.58
CA ALA A 134 5.38 -17.30 5.40
C ALA A 134 6.12 -18.59 5.03
N LEU A 135 6.72 -19.27 6.03
CA LEU A 135 7.48 -20.49 5.84
C LEU A 135 6.61 -21.68 5.43
N GLU A 136 5.49 -21.89 6.10
CA GLU A 136 4.51 -22.92 5.77
C GLU A 136 4.14 -22.94 4.28
N ARG A 137 3.82 -21.78 3.74
CA ARG A 137 3.46 -21.63 2.32
C ARG A 137 4.63 -21.91 1.36
N ALA A 138 5.83 -21.61 1.79
CA ALA A 138 7.03 -21.82 0.98
C ALA A 138 7.48 -23.29 1.03
N ALA A 139 7.44 -23.88 2.21
CA ALA A 139 7.87 -25.26 2.48
C ALA A 139 7.09 -26.29 1.66
N ARG A 140 5.81 -26.04 1.39
CA ARG A 140 5.00 -26.89 0.48
C ARG A 140 5.59 -27.11 -0.91
N ARG A 141 6.57 -26.27 -1.30
CA ARG A 141 7.26 -26.38 -2.59
C ARG A 141 8.64 -27.03 -2.48
N TRP A 142 8.99 -27.52 -1.29
CA TRP A 142 10.32 -28.09 -0.98
C TRP A 142 10.14 -29.51 -0.39
N PRO A 143 9.60 -30.46 -1.17
CA PRO A 143 9.45 -31.84 -0.69
C PRO A 143 10.80 -32.53 -0.59
N ASN A 144 10.93 -33.45 0.35
CA ASN A 144 12.05 -34.38 0.50
C ASN A 144 13.43 -33.73 0.70
N GLU A 145 13.51 -32.54 1.33
CA GLU A 145 14.80 -31.91 1.65
C GLU A 145 15.36 -32.50 2.96
N SER A 146 16.69 -32.58 3.03
CA SER A 146 17.39 -32.82 4.29
C SER A 146 17.24 -31.62 5.23
N TRP A 147 17.47 -31.85 6.55
CA TRP A 147 17.46 -30.75 7.52
C TRP A 147 18.37 -29.59 7.14
N ASP A 148 19.59 -29.87 6.65
CA ASP A 148 20.55 -28.80 6.32
C ASP A 148 20.12 -27.98 5.11
N GLU A 149 19.54 -28.62 4.10
CA GLU A 149 18.99 -27.94 2.93
C GLU A 149 17.78 -27.09 3.29
N PHE A 150 16.81 -27.69 4.01
CA PHE A 150 15.65 -26.97 4.50
C PHE A 150 16.02 -25.79 5.38
N ARG A 151 16.90 -25.99 6.37
CA ARG A 151 17.36 -24.96 7.28
C ARG A 151 17.98 -23.78 6.52
N ARG A 152 18.89 -24.03 5.58
CA ARG A 152 19.53 -22.99 4.77
C ARG A 152 18.50 -22.23 3.96
N ARG A 153 17.65 -22.92 3.23
CA ARG A 153 16.66 -22.35 2.33
C ARG A 153 15.59 -21.53 3.09
N ALA A 154 15.10 -22.08 4.19
CA ALA A 154 14.12 -21.41 5.06
C ALA A 154 14.69 -20.15 5.71
N THR A 155 15.94 -20.21 6.20
CA THR A 155 16.66 -19.07 6.76
C THR A 155 16.79 -17.95 5.72
N ASP A 156 17.29 -18.25 4.53
CA ASP A 156 17.45 -17.28 3.45
C ASP A 156 16.09 -16.68 3.01
N TYR A 157 15.07 -17.52 2.96
CA TYR A 157 13.74 -17.09 2.58
C TYR A 157 13.14 -16.10 3.57
N LEU A 158 13.24 -16.36 4.87
CA LEU A 158 12.72 -15.48 5.93
C LEU A 158 13.58 -14.23 6.10
N ALA A 159 14.91 -14.34 6.00
CA ALA A 159 15.83 -13.21 6.04
C ALA A 159 15.52 -12.17 4.93
N ARG A 160 15.26 -12.62 3.70
CA ARG A 160 14.85 -11.73 2.59
C ARG A 160 13.49 -11.05 2.83
N ARG A 161 12.68 -11.53 3.77
CA ARG A 161 11.42 -10.91 4.23
C ARG A 161 11.61 -9.98 5.41
N GLY A 162 12.85 -9.87 5.89
CA GLY A 162 13.26 -8.96 6.94
C GLY A 162 13.06 -9.49 8.35
N PHE A 163 12.76 -10.78 8.53
CA PHE A 163 12.62 -11.38 9.87
C PHE A 163 13.97 -11.48 10.57
N ASP A 164 13.96 -11.22 11.89
CA ASP A 164 15.11 -11.29 12.76
C ASP A 164 15.66 -12.71 12.87
N TYR A 165 16.99 -12.82 13.08
CA TYR A 165 17.66 -14.11 13.18
C TYR A 165 17.11 -15.01 14.28
N GLU A 166 16.76 -14.45 15.46
CA GLU A 166 16.17 -15.20 16.56
C GLU A 166 14.82 -15.81 16.19
N ILE A 167 13.94 -15.01 15.55
CA ILE A 167 12.64 -15.46 15.08
C ILE A 167 12.82 -16.52 13.99
N VAL A 168 13.71 -16.26 13.05
CA VAL A 168 14.01 -17.21 11.95
C VAL A 168 14.45 -18.55 12.51
N THR A 169 15.43 -18.56 13.43
CA THR A 169 15.95 -19.80 14.00
C THR A 169 14.89 -20.58 14.73
N ARG A 170 14.06 -19.90 15.53
CA ARG A 170 12.96 -20.53 16.27
C ARG A 170 11.90 -21.11 15.34
N VAL A 171 11.45 -20.34 14.37
CA VAL A 171 10.38 -20.76 13.43
C VAL A 171 10.84 -21.88 12.52
N VAL A 172 12.06 -21.84 12.00
CA VAL A 172 12.62 -22.90 11.14
C VAL A 172 12.71 -24.22 11.88
N ARG A 173 13.17 -24.21 13.15
CA ARG A 173 13.22 -25.43 13.97
C ARG A 173 11.83 -25.97 14.31
N ALA A 174 10.86 -25.08 14.59
CA ALA A 174 9.50 -25.47 14.89
C ALA A 174 8.83 -26.13 13.68
N ALA A 175 8.94 -25.51 12.50
CA ALA A 175 8.35 -26.00 11.26
C ALA A 175 8.93 -27.38 10.86
N TRP A 176 10.24 -27.61 11.06
CA TRP A 176 10.85 -28.90 10.80
C TRP A 176 10.32 -30.01 11.71
N ARG A 177 10.18 -29.73 13.01
CA ARG A 177 9.61 -30.70 13.98
C ARG A 177 8.18 -31.03 13.68
N GLU A 178 7.40 -30.06 13.25
CA GLU A 178 5.99 -30.25 12.89
C GLU A 178 5.85 -31.15 11.66
N ALA A 179 6.65 -30.92 10.62
CA ALA A 179 6.69 -31.76 9.43
C ALA A 179 7.05 -33.22 9.76
N ALA A 180 8.09 -33.43 10.58
CA ALA A 180 8.50 -34.78 11.01
C ALA A 180 7.43 -35.51 11.83
N ARG A 181 6.61 -34.78 12.59
CA ARG A 181 5.47 -35.42 13.35
C ARG A 181 4.37 -35.85 12.41
N LEU A 182 3.99 -35.00 11.43
CA LEU A 182 2.94 -35.36 10.46
C LEU A 182 3.35 -36.59 9.62
N GLU A 183 4.58 -36.74 9.22
CA GLU A 183 5.09 -37.89 8.49
C GLU A 183 5.03 -39.19 9.34
N SER A 184 5.22 -39.09 10.68
CA SER A 184 5.14 -40.23 11.56
C SER A 184 3.69 -40.64 11.83
N GLU A 185 2.73 -39.72 11.81
CA GLU A 185 1.29 -39.99 12.00
C GLU A 185 0.66 -40.61 10.75
N ASP A 186 1.08 -40.19 9.55
CA ASP A 186 0.60 -40.78 8.27
C ASP A 186 1.17 -42.18 7.98
N SER A 187 2.22 -42.60 8.69
CA SER A 187 2.87 -43.91 8.51
C SER A 187 2.40 -44.97 9.53
N SER A 188 1.46 -44.64 10.40
CA SER A 188 0.89 -45.53 11.46
C SER A 188 -0.53 -45.90 11.16
#